data_8157e371d9086a27e4a9e6c54fe7b876
#
_entry.id   8157e371d9086a27e4a9e6c54fe7b876
#
_cell.length_a   1.000
_cell.length_b   1.000
_cell.length_c   1.000
_cell.angle_alpha   90.00
_cell.angle_beta   90.00
_cell.angle_gamma   90.00
#
_symmetry.space_group_name_H-M   'P 1'
#
loop_
_entity.id
_entity.type
_entity.pdbx_description
1 polymer ?
#
loop_
_entity_poly.entity_id
_entity_poly.type
_entity_poly.pdbx_seq_one_letter_code
_entity_poly.pdbx_strand_id
1 'polypeptide(L)'
;PLGEEERVTNVLPLPQDEAEWSKLNIVFATEQGMVRRNSMDAFTRIPSNGKYAMGFVEDSGDRLVGVRLLNESQEIFLASDSGKAIRFQATDARETKSRTGIGVRGMALKDGAKVVSMAVLDPLEADMETREAYLRAASWKNNDAEIPLPAEKIAELAGSEEFILTLTANGY
;
A
#
# COMPACT_ATOMS: atom_id res chain seq x y z
N PRO A 1 0.45 -7.37 28.59
CA PRO A 1 0.81 -8.71 28.13
C PRO A 1 -0.17 -9.12 27.04
N LEU A 2 0.33 -9.80 26.00
CA LEU A 2 -0.52 -10.39 24.95
C LEU A 2 -1.19 -11.66 25.50
N GLY A 3 -2.40 -11.97 25.01
CA GLY A 3 -3.06 -13.25 25.25
C GLY A 3 -2.32 -14.40 24.55
N GLU A 4 -2.64 -15.67 24.91
CA GLU A 4 -1.93 -16.84 24.39
C GLU A 4 -2.00 -16.98 22.87
N GLU A 5 -3.07 -16.48 22.22
CA GLU A 5 -3.26 -16.52 20.77
C GLU A 5 -2.97 -15.17 20.08
N GLU A 6 -2.67 -14.13 20.83
CA GLU A 6 -2.37 -12.82 20.29
C GLU A 6 -0.95 -12.74 19.74
N ARG A 7 -0.80 -12.13 18.58
CA ARG A 7 0.48 -11.93 17.89
C ARG A 7 0.63 -10.49 17.42
N VAL A 8 1.85 -9.97 17.52
CA VAL A 8 2.21 -8.73 16.85
C VAL A 8 2.37 -9.03 15.36
N THR A 9 1.51 -8.45 14.53
CA THR A 9 1.53 -8.65 13.07
C THR A 9 2.27 -7.54 12.34
N ASN A 10 2.22 -6.31 12.85
CA ASN A 10 2.89 -5.16 12.26
C ASN A 10 3.45 -4.24 13.33
N VAL A 11 4.59 -3.65 13.04
CA VAL A 11 5.21 -2.57 13.82
C VAL A 11 5.40 -1.38 12.88
N LEU A 12 4.85 -0.23 13.25
CA LEU A 12 4.88 0.97 12.45
C LEU A 12 5.52 2.11 13.25
N PRO A 13 6.67 2.64 12.81
CA PRO A 13 7.22 3.84 13.41
C PRO A 13 6.32 5.03 13.10
N LEU A 14 6.02 5.83 14.10
CA LEU A 14 5.22 7.04 13.96
C LEU A 14 6.13 8.27 14.11
N PRO A 15 5.78 9.41 13.47
CA PRO A 15 6.43 10.67 13.74
C PRO A 15 6.38 11.00 15.24
N GLN A 16 7.46 11.55 15.76
CA GLN A 16 7.59 11.85 17.19
C GLN A 16 6.65 12.97 17.63
N ASP A 17 6.38 13.92 16.74
CA ASP A 17 5.41 15.01 16.96
C ASP A 17 4.01 14.56 16.55
N GLU A 18 3.11 14.42 17.54
CA GLU A 18 1.70 14.08 17.28
C GLU A 18 0.97 15.15 16.43
N ALA A 19 1.45 16.39 16.39
CA ALA A 19 0.87 17.43 15.55
C ALA A 19 1.00 17.12 14.05
N GLU A 20 1.99 16.32 13.66
CA GLU A 20 2.15 15.87 12.28
C GLU A 20 1.15 14.77 11.89
N TRP A 21 0.57 14.07 12.87
CA TRP A 21 -0.33 12.95 12.59
C TRP A 21 -1.61 13.37 11.87
N SER A 22 -2.08 14.60 12.09
CA SER A 22 -3.25 15.15 11.40
C SER A 22 -3.10 15.25 9.88
N LYS A 23 -1.85 15.24 9.39
CA LYS A 23 -1.52 15.28 7.95
C LYS A 23 -1.40 13.88 7.33
N LEU A 24 -1.42 12.86 8.16
CA LEU A 24 -1.20 11.48 7.75
C LEU A 24 -2.49 10.66 7.83
N ASN A 25 -2.57 9.73 6.92
CA ASN A 25 -3.55 8.65 6.96
C ASN A 25 -2.83 7.34 7.30
N ILE A 26 -3.57 6.45 7.92
CA ILE A 26 -3.17 5.05 8.10
C ILE A 26 -4.03 4.18 7.21
N VAL A 27 -3.40 3.29 6.47
CA VAL A 27 -4.08 2.32 5.61
C VAL A 27 -3.81 0.90 6.09
N PHE A 28 -4.86 0.10 6.04
CA PHE A 28 -4.87 -1.31 6.38
C PHE A 28 -5.26 -2.11 5.15
N ALA A 29 -4.59 -3.24 4.91
CA ALA A 29 -4.98 -4.19 3.87
C ALA A 29 -5.08 -5.61 4.45
N THR A 30 -6.04 -6.39 3.95
CA THR A 30 -6.30 -7.76 4.40
C THR A 30 -6.03 -8.79 3.33
N GLU A 31 -5.89 -10.07 3.73
CA GLU A 31 -5.72 -11.21 2.82
C GLU A 31 -6.84 -11.32 1.79
N GLN A 32 -8.08 -10.96 2.16
CA GLN A 32 -9.23 -11.00 1.26
C GLN A 32 -9.36 -9.75 0.36
N GLY A 33 -8.35 -8.86 0.38
CA GLY A 33 -8.28 -7.71 -0.49
C GLY A 33 -9.11 -6.52 -0.04
N MET A 34 -9.53 -6.48 1.22
CA MET A 34 -10.16 -5.29 1.80
C MET A 34 -9.11 -4.27 2.14
N VAL A 35 -9.43 -3.00 1.91
CA VAL A 35 -8.58 -1.86 2.24
C VAL A 35 -9.39 -0.85 3.03
N ARG A 36 -8.80 -0.33 4.10
CA ARG A 36 -9.39 0.75 4.88
C ARG A 36 -8.39 1.85 5.15
N ARG A 37 -8.82 3.09 4.98
CA ARG A 37 -8.06 4.30 5.27
C ARG A 37 -8.74 5.10 6.36
N ASN A 38 -7.97 5.55 7.34
CA ASN A 38 -8.39 6.48 8.38
C ASN A 38 -7.39 7.63 8.50
N SER A 39 -7.84 8.80 8.94
CA SER A 39 -6.94 9.81 9.47
C SER A 39 -6.21 9.26 10.71
N MET A 40 -4.94 9.61 10.87
CA MET A 40 -4.17 9.27 12.07
C MET A 40 -4.72 9.91 13.34
N ASP A 41 -5.51 10.97 13.26
CA ASP A 41 -6.20 11.57 14.41
C ASP A 41 -7.08 10.57 15.16
N ALA A 42 -7.61 9.55 14.46
CA ALA A 42 -8.39 8.48 15.08
C ALA A 42 -7.58 7.62 16.07
N PHE A 43 -6.24 7.69 15.98
CA PHE A 43 -5.31 6.87 16.76
C PHE A 43 -4.52 7.65 17.81
N THR A 44 -4.86 8.90 18.07
CA THR A 44 -4.37 9.66 19.23
C THR A 44 -4.97 9.15 20.53
N ARG A 45 -4.31 9.44 21.67
CA ARG A 45 -4.80 9.11 23.03
C ARG A 45 -5.16 7.63 23.17
N ILE A 46 -4.18 6.74 22.96
CA ILE A 46 -4.35 5.29 23.08
C ILE A 46 -4.41 4.90 24.57
N PRO A 47 -5.49 4.24 25.02
CA PRO A 47 -5.57 3.70 26.37
C PRO A 47 -4.54 2.59 26.60
N SER A 48 -4.24 2.28 27.87
CA SER A 48 -3.27 1.22 28.23
C SER A 48 -3.64 -0.18 27.74
N ASN A 49 -4.93 -0.43 27.52
CA ASN A 49 -5.47 -1.67 26.96
C ASN A 49 -5.56 -1.66 25.42
N GLY A 50 -4.99 -0.65 24.76
CA GLY A 50 -5.00 -0.53 23.32
C GLY A 50 -6.28 0.05 22.73
N LYS A 51 -6.35 0.05 21.42
CA LYS A 51 -7.45 0.57 20.62
C LYS A 51 -7.75 -0.34 19.45
N TYR A 52 -9.00 -0.65 19.20
CA TYR A 52 -9.39 -1.31 17.97
C TYR A 52 -8.94 -0.49 16.75
N ALA A 53 -8.27 -1.15 15.83
CA ALA A 53 -7.70 -0.52 14.64
C ALA A 53 -8.42 -0.92 13.35
N MET A 54 -9.00 -2.12 13.25
CA MET A 54 -9.72 -2.59 12.08
C MET A 54 -10.76 -3.66 12.48
N GLY A 55 -11.93 -3.64 11.81
CA GLY A 55 -12.89 -4.73 11.87
C GLY A 55 -12.66 -5.74 10.75
N PHE A 56 -13.02 -6.98 11.01
CA PHE A 56 -13.08 -8.06 10.02
C PHE A 56 -14.51 -8.57 9.91
N VAL A 57 -14.85 -9.18 8.79
CA VAL A 57 -16.12 -9.91 8.69
C VAL A 57 -16.04 -11.13 9.62
N GLU A 58 -17.06 -11.28 10.47
CA GLU A 58 -17.13 -12.41 11.41
C GLU A 58 -17.04 -13.73 10.66
N ASP A 59 -16.31 -14.69 11.23
CA ASP A 59 -16.07 -16.02 10.66
C ASP A 59 -15.45 -16.06 9.25
N SER A 60 -15.00 -14.92 8.73
CA SER A 60 -14.38 -14.89 7.39
C SER A 60 -12.99 -15.52 7.33
N GLY A 61 -12.32 -15.67 8.47
CA GLY A 61 -10.92 -16.06 8.54
C GLY A 61 -9.94 -15.05 7.92
N ASP A 62 -10.41 -13.83 7.60
CA ASP A 62 -9.59 -12.78 7.03
C ASP A 62 -8.51 -12.30 7.99
N ARG A 63 -7.37 -11.87 7.48
CA ARG A 63 -6.21 -11.45 8.26
C ARG A 63 -5.60 -10.17 7.72
N LEU A 64 -4.96 -9.43 8.61
CA LEU A 64 -4.20 -8.24 8.24
C LEU A 64 -2.92 -8.64 7.51
N VAL A 65 -2.71 -8.07 6.32
CA VAL A 65 -1.49 -8.23 5.52
C VAL A 65 -0.50 -7.10 5.79
N GLY A 66 -1.01 -5.89 5.90
CA GLY A 66 -0.15 -4.74 6.08
C GLY A 66 -0.86 -3.52 6.64
N VAL A 67 -0.03 -2.69 7.28
CA VAL A 67 -0.41 -1.37 7.76
C VAL A 67 0.67 -0.40 7.32
N ARG A 68 0.30 0.75 6.74
CA ARG A 68 1.23 1.80 6.30
C ARG A 68 0.67 3.18 6.62
N LEU A 69 1.58 4.12 6.84
CA LEU A 69 1.24 5.54 6.79
C LEU A 69 1.33 6.02 5.34
N LEU A 70 0.47 6.94 5.00
CA LEU A 70 0.48 7.60 3.69
C LEU A 70 -0.15 8.98 3.79
N ASN A 71 0.12 9.81 2.80
CA ASN A 71 -0.61 11.04 2.52
C ASN A 71 -1.59 10.83 1.36
N GLU A 72 -2.44 11.81 1.10
CA GLU A 72 -3.49 11.70 0.09
C GLU A 72 -2.98 11.67 -1.36
N SER A 73 -1.75 12.16 -1.60
CA SER A 73 -1.14 12.14 -2.94
C SER A 73 -0.53 10.80 -3.31
N GLN A 74 -0.25 9.95 -2.34
CA GLN A 74 0.38 8.64 -2.54
C GLN A 74 -0.59 7.59 -3.07
N GLU A 75 -0.04 6.49 -3.53
CA GLU A 75 -0.77 5.39 -4.14
C GLU A 75 -0.56 4.10 -3.34
N ILE A 76 -1.58 3.25 -3.35
CA ILE A 76 -1.56 1.95 -2.71
C ILE A 76 -1.30 0.89 -3.77
N PHE A 77 -0.34 0.02 -3.50
CA PHE A 77 -0.05 -1.15 -4.32
C PHE A 77 -0.35 -2.42 -3.53
N LEU A 78 -1.13 -3.32 -4.13
CA LEU A 78 -1.43 -4.65 -3.57
C LEU A 78 -0.96 -5.72 -4.53
N ALA A 79 -0.35 -6.78 -4.00
CA ALA A 79 0.02 -7.97 -4.77
C ALA A 79 -0.62 -9.21 -4.16
N SER A 80 -1.04 -10.15 -5.02
CA SER A 80 -1.65 -11.42 -4.62
C SER A 80 -0.73 -12.61 -4.91
N ASP A 81 -0.95 -13.71 -4.21
CA ASP A 81 -0.29 -15.00 -4.42
C ASP A 81 -0.57 -15.61 -5.80
N SER A 82 -1.63 -15.17 -6.47
CA SER A 82 -1.96 -15.57 -7.84
C SER A 82 -1.18 -14.79 -8.92
N GLY A 83 -0.18 -13.98 -8.54
CA GLY A 83 0.65 -13.18 -9.44
C GLY A 83 -0.06 -11.95 -10.01
N LYS A 84 -1.18 -11.53 -9.43
CA LYS A 84 -1.85 -10.30 -9.80
C LYS A 84 -1.47 -9.16 -8.87
N ALA A 85 -1.42 -7.96 -9.43
CA ALA A 85 -1.21 -6.74 -8.68
C ALA A 85 -2.20 -5.65 -9.12
N ILE A 86 -2.44 -4.71 -8.24
CA ILE A 86 -3.23 -3.50 -8.52
C ILE A 86 -2.55 -2.30 -7.86
N ARG A 87 -2.59 -1.16 -8.54
CA ARG A 87 -2.14 0.14 -8.05
C ARG A 87 -3.29 1.14 -8.20
N PHE A 88 -3.56 1.91 -7.17
CA PHE A 88 -4.64 2.91 -7.15
C PHE A 88 -4.31 4.04 -6.18
N GLN A 89 -4.93 5.20 -6.38
CA GLN A 89 -4.71 6.35 -5.51
C GLN A 89 -5.23 6.11 -4.09
N ALA A 90 -4.53 6.64 -3.09
CA ALA A 90 -4.95 6.53 -1.69
C ALA A 90 -6.39 7.04 -1.48
N THR A 91 -6.79 8.07 -2.23
CA THR A 91 -8.13 8.66 -2.18
C THR A 91 -9.24 7.77 -2.71
N ASP A 92 -8.94 6.76 -3.54
CA ASP A 92 -9.91 5.75 -3.97
C ASP A 92 -10.38 4.86 -2.80
N ALA A 93 -9.52 4.67 -1.80
CA ALA A 93 -9.92 4.13 -0.53
C ALA A 93 -10.53 5.24 0.33
N ARG A 94 -11.87 5.36 0.31
CA ARG A 94 -12.59 6.38 1.08
C ARG A 94 -12.12 6.42 2.53
N GLU A 95 -11.80 7.62 3.03
CA GLU A 95 -11.49 7.82 4.43
C GLU A 95 -12.70 7.46 5.32
N THR A 96 -12.44 6.67 6.34
CA THR A 96 -13.44 6.19 7.28
C THR A 96 -13.13 6.75 8.68
N LYS A 97 -14.12 7.34 9.33
CA LYS A 97 -14.00 7.81 10.73
C LYS A 97 -14.05 6.65 11.74
N SER A 98 -14.82 5.61 11.41
CA SER A 98 -14.92 4.41 12.26
C SER A 98 -13.64 3.59 12.22
N ARG A 99 -13.18 3.14 13.38
CA ARG A 99 -12.03 2.23 13.53
C ARG A 99 -12.42 0.75 13.47
N THR A 100 -13.71 0.44 13.52
CA THR A 100 -14.25 -0.93 13.51
C THR A 100 -14.80 -1.36 12.15
N GLY A 101 -14.77 -0.49 11.13
CA GLY A 101 -15.21 -0.83 9.79
C GLY A 101 -14.27 -1.81 9.10
N ILE A 102 -14.79 -2.59 8.17
CA ILE A 102 -14.03 -3.56 7.36
C ILE A 102 -13.34 -2.93 6.14
N GLY A 103 -13.70 -1.68 5.80
CA GLY A 103 -13.15 -0.97 4.64
C GLY A 103 -13.92 -1.21 3.33
N VAL A 104 -13.22 -1.00 2.22
CA VAL A 104 -13.71 -1.19 0.86
C VAL A 104 -12.88 -2.27 0.15
N ARG A 105 -13.40 -2.83 -0.93
CA ARG A 105 -12.66 -3.79 -1.73
C ARG A 105 -11.58 -3.07 -2.54
N GLY A 106 -10.33 -3.25 -2.16
CA GLY A 106 -9.16 -2.73 -2.89
C GLY A 106 -8.74 -3.64 -4.05
N MET A 107 -8.88 -4.96 -3.88
CA MET A 107 -8.54 -5.94 -4.91
C MET A 107 -9.62 -7.02 -5.02
N ALA A 108 -10.10 -7.25 -6.25
CA ALA A 108 -10.97 -8.39 -6.53
C ALA A 108 -10.12 -9.65 -6.77
N LEU A 109 -10.26 -10.61 -5.89
CA LEU A 109 -9.55 -11.88 -5.94
C LEU A 109 -10.42 -12.98 -6.55
N LYS A 110 -9.78 -13.93 -7.22
CA LYS A 110 -10.42 -15.20 -7.60
C LYS A 110 -10.46 -16.15 -6.40
N ASP A 111 -11.28 -17.18 -6.51
CA ASP A 111 -11.45 -18.16 -5.43
C ASP A 111 -10.12 -18.72 -4.91
N GLY A 112 -9.93 -18.61 -3.61
CA GLY A 112 -8.74 -19.09 -2.91
C GLY A 112 -7.51 -18.20 -2.99
N ALA A 113 -7.49 -17.16 -3.84
CA ALA A 113 -6.38 -16.23 -3.93
C ALA A 113 -6.39 -15.25 -2.75
N LYS A 114 -5.20 -14.81 -2.34
CA LYS A 114 -5.00 -13.89 -1.23
C LYS A 114 -4.05 -12.77 -1.59
N VAL A 115 -4.29 -11.59 -1.02
CA VAL A 115 -3.29 -10.53 -0.99
C VAL A 115 -2.16 -10.97 -0.06
N VAL A 116 -0.93 -10.84 -0.51
CA VAL A 116 0.28 -11.22 0.24
C VAL A 116 1.16 -10.03 0.59
N SER A 117 0.97 -8.90 -0.06
CA SER A 117 1.79 -7.71 0.18
C SER A 117 1.04 -6.41 -0.11
N MET A 118 1.40 -5.37 0.64
CA MET A 118 1.00 -3.99 0.43
C MET A 118 2.22 -3.07 0.48
N ALA A 119 2.33 -2.18 -0.50
CA ALA A 119 3.26 -1.06 -0.50
C ALA A 119 2.52 0.27 -0.70
N VAL A 120 3.16 1.34 -0.31
CA VAL A 120 2.75 2.72 -0.60
C VAL A 120 3.78 3.28 -1.56
N LEU A 121 3.34 3.87 -2.65
CA LEU A 121 4.17 4.40 -3.71
C LEU A 121 3.95 5.91 -3.82
N ASP A 122 5.00 6.62 -4.22
CA ASP A 122 4.89 8.03 -4.50
C ASP A 122 4.21 8.27 -5.86
N PRO A 123 3.44 9.37 -6.01
CA PRO A 123 2.78 9.68 -7.27
C PRO A 123 3.82 10.03 -8.33
N LEU A 124 3.61 9.52 -9.53
CA LEU A 124 4.42 9.90 -10.69
C LEU A 124 3.64 10.89 -11.56
N GLU A 125 4.10 12.14 -11.61
CA GLU A 125 3.54 13.18 -12.48
C GLU A 125 4.05 13.02 -13.91
N ALA A 126 3.53 12.02 -14.61
CA ALA A 126 3.77 11.82 -16.04
C ALA A 126 2.53 11.25 -16.71
N ASP A 127 2.23 11.72 -17.91
CA ASP A 127 1.17 11.15 -18.73
C ASP A 127 1.54 9.72 -19.20
N MET A 128 0.54 9.02 -19.75
CA MET A 128 0.72 7.64 -20.17
C MET A 128 1.76 7.52 -21.30
N GLU A 129 1.76 8.46 -22.24
CA GLU A 129 2.68 8.43 -23.39
C GLU A 129 4.13 8.59 -22.95
N THR A 130 4.39 9.54 -22.06
CA THR A 130 5.70 9.78 -21.46
C THR A 130 6.18 8.56 -20.69
N ARG A 131 5.33 7.94 -19.86
CA ARG A 131 5.68 6.73 -19.11
C ARG A 131 5.98 5.54 -20.04
N GLU A 132 5.16 5.34 -21.06
CA GLU A 132 5.37 4.27 -22.03
C GLU A 132 6.65 4.47 -22.84
N ALA A 133 6.93 5.70 -23.27
CA ALA A 133 8.17 6.03 -23.98
C ALA A 133 9.40 5.72 -23.13
N TYR A 134 9.38 6.13 -21.87
CA TYR A 134 10.45 5.84 -20.91
C TYR A 134 10.62 4.34 -20.68
N LEU A 135 9.54 3.62 -20.39
CA LEU A 135 9.57 2.19 -20.09
C LEU A 135 9.96 1.31 -21.29
N ARG A 136 9.74 1.75 -22.54
CA ARG A 136 10.18 1.01 -23.74
C ARG A 136 11.70 0.90 -23.84
N ALA A 137 12.40 1.93 -23.43
CA ALA A 137 13.84 2.05 -23.53
C ALA A 137 14.53 2.00 -22.17
N ALA A 138 13.82 1.56 -21.13
CA ALA A 138 14.37 1.46 -19.79
C ALA A 138 15.61 0.56 -19.75
N SER A 139 16.63 0.99 -19.03
CA SER A 139 17.95 0.39 -18.98
C SER A 139 17.97 -1.10 -18.60
N TRP A 140 17.01 -1.54 -17.78
CA TRP A 140 16.89 -2.96 -17.38
C TRP A 140 16.36 -3.88 -18.50
N LYS A 141 15.89 -3.33 -19.63
CA LYS A 141 15.43 -4.13 -20.78
C LYS A 141 16.55 -4.58 -21.69
N ASN A 142 17.81 -4.19 -21.40
CA ASN A 142 18.97 -4.51 -22.24
C ASN A 142 18.75 -4.22 -23.73
N ASN A 143 18.10 -3.12 -24.04
CA ASN A 143 17.93 -2.64 -25.40
C ASN A 143 18.63 -1.29 -25.55
N ASP A 144 19.22 -1.06 -26.71
CA ASP A 144 19.86 0.20 -27.08
C ASP A 144 18.84 1.21 -27.67
N ALA A 145 17.55 1.06 -27.33
CA ALA A 145 16.52 1.94 -27.85
C ALA A 145 16.68 3.34 -27.28
N GLU A 146 16.70 4.33 -28.16
CA GLU A 146 16.72 5.72 -27.78
C GLU A 146 15.38 6.09 -27.09
N ILE A 147 15.46 6.78 -25.96
CA ILE A 147 14.27 7.29 -25.26
C ILE A 147 13.88 8.61 -25.94
N PRO A 148 12.71 8.68 -26.60
CA PRO A 148 12.27 9.89 -27.32
C PRO A 148 11.74 10.95 -26.36
N LEU A 149 12.50 11.27 -25.31
CA LEU A 149 12.18 12.25 -24.28
C LEU A 149 13.38 13.18 -24.06
N PRO A 150 13.15 14.42 -23.61
CA PRO A 150 14.23 15.31 -23.20
C PRO A 150 15.07 14.70 -22.07
N ALA A 151 16.39 14.92 -22.08
CA ALA A 151 17.31 14.37 -21.09
C ALA A 151 16.92 14.74 -19.64
N GLU A 152 16.41 15.95 -19.44
CA GLU A 152 15.91 16.41 -18.15
C GLU A 152 14.71 15.56 -17.64
N LYS A 153 13.77 15.23 -18.54
CA LYS A 153 12.60 14.39 -18.22
C LYS A 153 13.01 12.94 -17.96
N ILE A 154 14.01 12.44 -18.69
CA ILE A 154 14.58 11.11 -18.43
C ILE A 154 15.20 11.07 -17.02
N ALA A 155 15.97 12.09 -16.64
CA ALA A 155 16.60 12.15 -15.32
C ALA A 155 15.56 12.26 -14.18
N GLU A 156 14.49 13.03 -14.37
CA GLU A 156 13.36 13.12 -13.44
C GLU A 156 12.70 11.75 -13.24
N LEU A 157 12.35 11.06 -14.33
CA LEU A 157 11.71 9.75 -14.27
C LEU A 157 12.62 8.70 -13.62
N ALA A 158 13.92 8.71 -13.98
CA ALA A 158 14.91 7.81 -13.38
C ALA A 158 15.07 8.04 -11.87
N GLY A 159 14.99 9.29 -11.42
CA GLY A 159 15.01 9.63 -9.98
C GLY A 159 13.75 9.22 -9.21
N SER A 160 12.65 8.97 -9.92
CA SER A 160 11.36 8.56 -9.35
C SER A 160 11.07 7.07 -9.51
N GLU A 161 12.04 6.28 -9.99
CA GLU A 161 11.86 4.83 -10.13
C GLU A 161 11.73 4.14 -8.78
N GLU A 162 10.70 3.33 -8.65
CA GLU A 162 10.51 2.42 -7.53
C GLU A 162 10.50 0.97 -8.04
N PHE A 163 11.15 0.08 -7.32
CA PHE A 163 11.28 -1.32 -7.69
C PHE A 163 10.52 -2.22 -6.73
N ILE A 164 9.85 -3.23 -7.28
CA ILE A 164 9.17 -4.25 -6.51
C ILE A 164 10.01 -5.52 -6.58
N LEU A 165 10.47 -5.97 -5.41
CA LEU A 165 11.10 -7.27 -5.27
C LEU A 165 10.00 -8.33 -5.08
N THR A 166 9.94 -9.28 -5.99
CA THR A 166 9.04 -10.44 -5.89
C THR A 166 9.85 -11.69 -5.57
N LEU A 167 9.36 -12.45 -4.60
CA LEU A 167 9.94 -13.73 -4.21
C LEU A 167 8.87 -14.81 -4.30
N THR A 168 9.17 -15.90 -4.99
CA THR A 168 8.30 -17.06 -5.02
C THR A 168 8.49 -17.92 -3.76
N ALA A 169 7.56 -18.84 -3.50
CA ALA A 169 7.67 -19.80 -2.38
C ALA A 169 8.94 -20.66 -2.45
N ASN A 170 9.53 -20.83 -3.64
CA ASN A 170 10.76 -21.60 -3.86
C ASN A 170 12.02 -20.73 -3.84
N GLY A 171 11.92 -19.45 -3.48
CA GLY A 171 13.06 -18.55 -3.32
C GLY A 171 13.63 -17.97 -4.64
N TYR A 172 12.83 -17.92 -5.69
CA TYR A 172 13.19 -17.27 -6.95
C TYR A 172 12.67 -15.84 -7.00
#